data_2e994e2a4c4027d5873a553d25f0c9f5
#
_entry.id   2e994e2a4c4027d5873a553d25f0c9f5
#
_cell.length_a   1.000
_cell.length_b   1.000
_cell.length_c   1.000
_cell.angle_alpha   90.00
_cell.angle_beta   90.00
_cell.angle_gamma   90.00
#
_symmetry.space_group_name_H-M   'P 1'
#
loop_
_entity.id
_entity.type
_entity.pdbx_description
1 polymer ?
#
loop_
_entity_poly.entity_id
_entity_poly.type
_entity_poly.pdbx_seq_one_letter_code
_entity_poly.pdbx_strand_id
1 'polypeptide(L)'
;MRHGSSLLPLALTILLAVGILAGAVPARGTDLPSETDQLAARLADLQATVDGRRHTLDVLHKKIDDVLWFERVGDVAAIDKVRLWGPPRWKEESETAIGAGQPLKFWAYVFIPHDLDRTGEAPLLVFPHGGVHGDFTTYYTHIVREMVAQGYVIVAPEYRGSTGYGRRVYETIDYGGLETEDAHACRRYMLENYSFIDADRVGM
;
A
#
# COMPACT_ATOMS: atom_id res chain seq x y z
N MET A 1 -50.37 -2.93 -16.63
CA MET A 1 -49.96 -3.29 -18.01
C MET A 1 -48.49 -3.60 -17.94
N ARG A 2 -48.08 -4.89 -17.82
CA ARG A 2 -47.60 -5.82 -18.85
C ARG A 2 -46.48 -5.20 -19.69
N HIS A 3 -45.21 -5.70 -19.73
CA HIS A 3 -44.59 -6.98 -20.00
C HIS A 3 -43.14 -6.88 -19.45
N GLY A 4 -42.47 -7.78 -18.89
CA GLY A 4 -42.28 -9.21 -19.00
C GLY A 4 -41.35 -9.61 -20.15
N SER A 5 -40.03 -9.84 -19.88
CA SER A 5 -39.21 -10.63 -20.79
C SER A 5 -38.04 -11.24 -20.00
N SER A 6 -38.23 -12.49 -19.67
CA SER A 6 -37.22 -13.43 -19.17
C SER A 6 -36.36 -13.93 -20.33
N LEU A 7 -35.05 -13.98 -20.16
CA LEU A 7 -34.15 -14.75 -21.01
C LEU A 7 -33.62 -15.94 -20.21
N LEU A 8 -34.03 -17.14 -20.60
CA LEU A 8 -33.51 -18.42 -20.14
C LEU A 8 -32.12 -18.69 -20.71
N PRO A 9 -31.26 -19.40 -19.98
CA PRO A 9 -30.02 -19.93 -20.53
C PRO A 9 -30.26 -21.24 -21.30
N LEU A 10 -29.67 -21.33 -22.47
CA LEU A 10 -29.64 -22.51 -23.34
C LEU A 10 -28.77 -23.60 -22.67
N ALA A 11 -29.43 -24.69 -22.20
CA ALA A 11 -28.74 -25.88 -21.79
C ALA A 11 -28.38 -26.71 -23.04
N LEU A 12 -27.09 -26.92 -23.27
CA LEU A 12 -26.59 -27.81 -24.34
C LEU A 12 -26.51 -29.23 -23.81
N THR A 13 -27.46 -30.05 -24.23
CA THR A 13 -27.52 -31.49 -23.95
C THR A 13 -26.54 -32.21 -24.88
N ILE A 14 -25.50 -32.84 -24.36
CA ILE A 14 -24.62 -33.73 -25.12
C ILE A 14 -25.03 -35.18 -24.84
N LEU A 15 -25.42 -35.86 -25.88
CA LEU A 15 -25.79 -37.28 -25.93
C LEU A 15 -24.55 -38.16 -25.67
N LEU A 16 -24.68 -39.10 -24.73
CA LEU A 16 -23.73 -40.21 -24.56
C LEU A 16 -23.98 -41.26 -25.64
N ALA A 17 -22.98 -41.53 -26.44
CA ALA A 17 -22.89 -42.74 -27.24
C ALA A 17 -21.83 -43.68 -26.66
N VAL A 18 -22.27 -44.84 -26.17
CA VAL A 18 -21.42 -45.97 -25.70
C VAL A 18 -20.92 -46.73 -26.90
N GLY A 19 -19.62 -46.92 -27.01
CA GLY A 19 -19.01 -47.71 -28.10
C GLY A 19 -17.65 -48.29 -27.70
N ILE A 20 -17.67 -49.50 -27.18
CA ILE A 20 -16.74 -50.66 -27.41
C ILE A 20 -15.22 -50.49 -27.07
N LEU A 21 -14.81 -51.35 -26.15
CA LEU A 21 -13.44 -51.67 -25.79
C LEU A 21 -12.54 -52.03 -26.98
N ALA A 22 -11.50 -51.27 -27.17
CA ALA A 22 -10.26 -51.78 -27.73
C ALA A 22 -9.14 -51.22 -26.81
N GLY A 23 -8.35 -52.09 -26.20
CA GLY A 23 -7.28 -51.75 -25.30
C GLY A 23 -6.24 -50.85 -26.00
N ALA A 24 -6.33 -49.59 -25.81
CA ALA A 24 -5.30 -48.63 -26.20
C ALA A 24 -4.40 -48.40 -24.98
N VAL A 25 -3.16 -48.76 -25.07
CA VAL A 25 -2.05 -48.29 -24.24
C VAL A 25 -2.18 -46.77 -24.17
N PRO A 26 -2.20 -46.14 -22.95
CA PRO A 26 -2.20 -44.71 -22.91
C PRO A 26 -0.86 -44.23 -23.46
N ALA A 27 -0.87 -43.74 -24.69
CA ALA A 27 0.19 -42.88 -25.18
C ALA A 27 0.25 -41.70 -24.20
N ARG A 28 1.33 -41.58 -23.43
CA ARG A 28 1.68 -40.31 -22.77
C ARG A 28 1.95 -39.32 -23.89
N GLY A 29 0.87 -38.78 -24.44
CA GLY A 29 0.97 -37.59 -25.25
C GLY A 29 1.45 -36.47 -24.35
N THR A 30 2.68 -36.05 -24.53
CA THR A 30 3.09 -34.72 -24.14
C THR A 30 2.34 -33.77 -25.08
N ASP A 31 1.10 -33.43 -24.73
CA ASP A 31 0.37 -32.39 -25.45
C ASP A 31 1.18 -31.12 -25.30
N LEU A 32 1.88 -30.74 -26.36
CA LEU A 32 2.52 -29.46 -26.44
C LEU A 32 1.43 -28.38 -26.29
N PRO A 33 1.67 -27.33 -25.44
CA PRO A 33 0.69 -26.28 -25.24
C PRO A 33 0.31 -25.67 -26.59
N SER A 34 -0.98 -25.43 -26.80
CA SER A 34 -1.47 -24.80 -28.00
C SER A 34 -0.82 -23.44 -28.24
N GLU A 35 -0.82 -22.95 -29.46
CA GLU A 35 -0.31 -21.62 -29.77
C GLU A 35 -1.02 -20.54 -28.93
N THR A 36 -2.31 -20.72 -28.69
CA THR A 36 -3.13 -19.84 -27.84
C THR A 36 -2.65 -19.86 -26.39
N ASP A 37 -2.32 -21.04 -25.84
CA ASP A 37 -1.80 -21.15 -24.47
C ASP A 37 -0.40 -20.52 -24.34
N GLN A 38 0.43 -20.67 -25.37
CA GLN A 38 1.75 -20.02 -25.41
C GLN A 38 1.64 -18.49 -25.47
N LEU A 39 0.69 -17.95 -26.25
CA LEU A 39 0.43 -16.53 -26.32
C LEU A 39 -0.12 -15.99 -24.99
N ALA A 40 -1.05 -16.72 -24.39
CA ALA A 40 -1.59 -16.36 -23.07
C ALA A 40 -0.50 -16.33 -21.99
N ALA A 41 0.39 -17.31 -21.98
CA ALA A 41 1.52 -17.35 -21.04
C ALA A 41 2.48 -16.16 -21.26
N ARG A 42 2.80 -15.83 -22.53
CA ARG A 42 3.65 -14.67 -22.84
C ARG A 42 3.00 -13.35 -22.44
N LEU A 43 1.69 -13.22 -22.64
CA LEU A 43 0.95 -12.03 -22.21
C LEU A 43 0.99 -11.86 -20.70
N ALA A 44 0.77 -12.93 -19.95
CA ALA A 44 0.85 -12.93 -18.49
C ALA A 44 2.25 -12.54 -17.98
N ASP A 45 3.30 -13.06 -18.62
CA ASP A 45 4.70 -12.73 -18.29
C ASP A 45 5.02 -11.25 -18.57
N LEU A 46 4.56 -10.75 -19.72
CA LEU A 46 4.70 -9.33 -20.05
C LEU A 46 3.97 -8.44 -19.07
N GLN A 47 2.74 -8.78 -18.68
CA GLN A 47 1.98 -8.04 -17.67
C GLN A 47 2.72 -8.03 -16.33
N ALA A 48 3.18 -9.18 -15.85
CA ALA A 48 3.97 -9.28 -14.61
C ALA A 48 5.25 -8.42 -14.67
N THR A 49 5.92 -8.39 -15.84
CA THR A 49 7.11 -7.56 -16.07
C THR A 49 6.76 -6.08 -16.01
N VAL A 50 5.68 -5.65 -16.66
CA VAL A 50 5.23 -4.25 -16.65
C VAL A 50 4.86 -3.82 -15.24
N ASP A 51 4.11 -4.62 -14.51
CA ASP A 51 3.73 -4.33 -13.13
C ASP A 51 4.96 -4.25 -12.20
N GLY A 52 5.93 -5.14 -12.38
CA GLY A 52 7.19 -5.09 -11.65
C GLY A 52 7.97 -3.82 -11.91
N ARG A 53 8.03 -3.37 -13.17
CA ARG A 53 8.67 -2.10 -13.56
C ARG A 53 7.95 -0.89 -13.01
N ARG A 54 6.61 -0.91 -12.99
CA ARG A 54 5.82 0.16 -12.37
C ARG A 54 6.20 0.36 -10.90
N HIS A 55 6.19 -0.70 -10.10
CA HIS A 55 6.62 -0.61 -8.69
C HIS A 55 8.07 -0.13 -8.53
N THR A 56 8.95 -0.48 -9.46
CA THR A 56 10.33 0.01 -9.44
C THR A 56 10.40 1.51 -9.71
N LEU A 57 9.64 2.01 -10.68
CA LEU A 57 9.54 3.44 -10.97
C LEU A 57 8.93 4.22 -9.79
N ASP A 58 7.88 3.70 -9.17
CA ASP A 58 7.28 4.30 -7.98
C ASP A 58 8.31 4.46 -6.85
N VAL A 59 9.15 3.43 -6.63
CA VAL A 59 10.25 3.49 -5.64
C VAL A 59 11.29 4.55 -6.02
N LEU A 60 11.63 4.69 -7.29
CA LEU A 60 12.59 5.71 -7.74
C LEU A 60 12.00 7.11 -7.60
N HIS A 61 10.74 7.32 -8.00
CA HIS A 61 10.05 8.59 -7.80
C HIS A 61 10.03 8.98 -6.32
N LYS A 62 9.71 8.03 -5.44
CA LYS A 62 9.71 8.27 -3.99
C LYS A 62 11.07 8.67 -3.45
N LYS A 63 12.15 8.06 -3.92
CA LYS A 63 13.51 8.44 -3.52
C LYS A 63 13.90 9.85 -3.98
N ILE A 64 13.44 10.26 -5.15
CA ILE A 64 13.62 11.63 -5.65
C ILE A 64 12.82 12.59 -4.77
N ASP A 65 11.59 12.26 -4.47
CA ASP A 65 10.70 13.06 -3.64
C ASP A 65 11.24 13.21 -2.21
N ASP A 66 11.87 12.15 -1.65
CA ASP A 66 12.57 12.20 -0.37
C ASP A 66 13.64 13.31 -0.34
N VAL A 67 14.40 13.48 -1.42
CA VAL A 67 15.41 14.56 -1.53
C VAL A 67 14.75 15.92 -1.66
N LEU A 68 13.67 16.01 -2.45
CA LEU A 68 12.95 17.26 -2.66
C LEU A 68 12.29 17.82 -1.39
N TRP A 69 11.93 16.98 -0.44
CA TRP A 69 11.44 17.44 0.87
C TRP A 69 12.45 18.34 1.57
N PHE A 70 13.73 17.94 1.60
CA PHE A 70 14.79 18.75 2.22
C PHE A 70 15.00 20.09 1.51
N GLU A 71 14.88 20.12 0.18
CA GLU A 71 14.98 21.34 -0.59
C GLU A 71 13.80 22.29 -0.32
N ARG A 72 12.57 21.73 -0.25
CA ARG A 72 11.34 22.52 -0.22
C ARG A 72 10.87 22.93 1.17
N VAL A 73 11.29 22.24 2.20
CA VAL A 73 10.81 22.42 3.59
C VAL A 73 11.97 22.51 4.59
N GLY A 74 13.17 22.08 4.21
CA GLY A 74 14.32 22.06 5.09
C GLY A 74 14.80 23.44 5.61
N ASP A 75 14.32 24.53 5.01
CA ASP A 75 14.55 25.89 5.47
C ASP A 75 13.65 26.28 6.68
N VAL A 76 12.52 25.62 6.89
CA VAL A 76 11.56 25.92 7.96
C VAL A 76 11.38 24.81 8.98
N ALA A 77 11.76 23.58 8.65
CA ALA A 77 11.61 22.41 9.54
C ALA A 77 12.81 21.45 9.47
N ALA A 78 13.13 20.84 10.59
CA ALA A 78 13.91 19.62 10.63
C ALA A 78 13.03 18.46 10.10
N ILE A 79 13.58 17.71 9.15
CA ILE A 79 12.88 16.62 8.48
C ILE A 79 13.54 15.30 8.85
N ASP A 80 12.75 14.33 9.28
CA ASP A 80 13.20 12.96 9.48
C ASP A 80 12.27 11.99 8.76
N LYS A 81 12.78 10.81 8.44
CA LYS A 81 12.02 9.70 7.86
C LYS A 81 12.24 8.46 8.71
N VAL A 82 11.27 8.20 9.54
CA VAL A 82 11.32 7.14 10.55
C VAL A 82 10.64 5.87 10.05
N ARG A 83 11.08 4.73 10.57
CA ARG A 83 10.49 3.44 10.26
C ARG A 83 9.77 2.91 11.48
N LEU A 84 8.48 2.67 11.33
CA LEU A 84 7.58 2.30 12.41
C LEU A 84 7.05 0.88 12.25
N TRP A 85 6.40 0.40 13.31
CA TRP A 85 5.73 -0.89 13.36
C TRP A 85 4.22 -0.68 13.48
N GLY A 86 3.49 -1.13 12.48
CA GLY A 86 2.04 -1.25 12.52
C GLY A 86 1.60 -2.66 12.91
N PRO A 87 0.29 -2.92 13.02
CA PRO A 87 -0.24 -4.25 13.26
C PRO A 87 0.21 -5.26 12.20
N PRO A 88 0.18 -6.57 12.47
CA PRO A 88 0.39 -7.61 11.46
C PRO A 88 -0.59 -7.47 10.29
N ARG A 89 -0.31 -8.17 9.20
CA ARG A 89 -1.26 -8.27 8.07
C ARG A 89 -2.57 -8.87 8.56
N TRP A 90 -3.69 -8.39 8.04
CA TRP A 90 -5.01 -8.91 8.39
C TRP A 90 -5.36 -10.22 7.67
N LYS A 91 -4.77 -10.46 6.48
CA LYS A 91 -4.85 -11.72 5.74
C LYS A 91 -3.49 -12.39 5.74
N GLU A 92 -3.42 -13.48 6.45
CA GLU A 92 -2.32 -14.42 6.34
C GLU A 92 -2.79 -15.58 5.46
N GLU A 93 -1.98 -15.97 4.47
CA GLU A 93 -2.28 -17.13 3.63
C GLU A 93 -2.27 -18.43 4.45
N SER A 94 -1.48 -18.45 5.51
CA SER A 94 -1.36 -19.53 6.48
C SER A 94 -0.82 -18.99 7.79
N GLU A 95 -1.35 -19.47 8.91
CA GLU A 95 -0.83 -19.15 10.26
C GLU A 95 0.63 -19.57 10.46
N THR A 96 1.10 -20.51 9.66
CA THR A 96 2.48 -21.03 9.68
C THR A 96 3.38 -20.41 8.60
N ALA A 97 2.87 -19.46 7.81
CA ALA A 97 3.67 -18.76 6.79
C ALA A 97 4.82 -17.98 7.45
N ILE A 98 5.95 -17.86 6.75
CA ILE A 98 7.07 -17.07 7.24
C ILE A 98 6.64 -15.61 7.40
N GLY A 99 6.68 -15.11 8.64
CA GLY A 99 6.26 -13.74 8.98
C GLY A 99 4.79 -13.60 9.38
N ALA A 100 4.04 -14.71 9.47
CA ALA A 100 2.68 -14.68 10.01
C ALA A 100 2.65 -14.08 11.42
N GLY A 101 1.67 -13.23 11.70
CA GLY A 101 1.52 -12.54 12.98
C GLY A 101 2.60 -11.47 13.28
N GLN A 102 3.60 -11.27 12.41
CA GLN A 102 4.62 -10.26 12.64
C GLN A 102 4.15 -8.86 12.26
N PRO A 103 4.52 -7.83 13.07
CA PRO A 103 4.20 -6.45 12.75
C PRO A 103 4.65 -6.04 11.35
N LEU A 104 3.85 -5.22 10.68
CA LEU A 104 4.21 -4.62 9.41
C LEU A 104 5.11 -3.41 9.65
N LYS A 105 6.21 -3.31 8.91
CA LYS A 105 7.06 -2.11 8.91
C LYS A 105 6.62 -1.16 7.82
N PHE A 106 6.42 0.10 8.19
CA PHE A 106 6.12 1.18 7.26
C PHE A 106 6.94 2.42 7.59
N TRP A 107 6.93 3.41 6.72
CA TRP A 107 7.67 4.65 6.90
C TRP A 107 6.75 5.79 7.29
N ALA A 108 7.29 6.81 7.94
CA ALA A 108 6.60 8.08 8.15
C ALA A 108 7.61 9.24 8.05
N TYR A 109 7.17 10.36 7.50
CA TYR A 109 7.92 11.60 7.62
C TYR A 109 7.57 12.29 8.93
N VAL A 110 8.58 12.95 9.51
CA VAL A 110 8.43 13.82 10.68
C VAL A 110 8.94 15.19 10.30
N PHE A 111 8.14 16.24 10.56
CA PHE A 111 8.53 17.63 10.36
C PHE A 111 8.41 18.35 11.67
N ILE A 112 9.52 18.96 12.14
CA ILE A 112 9.60 19.70 13.39
C ILE A 112 10.03 21.13 13.05
N PRO A 113 9.21 22.16 13.34
CA PRO A 113 9.58 23.54 13.08
C PRO A 113 10.95 23.90 13.71
N HIS A 114 11.80 24.63 12.98
CA HIS A 114 13.11 25.04 13.51
C HIS A 114 12.96 25.97 14.71
N ASP A 115 11.97 26.85 14.67
CA ASP A 115 11.73 27.87 15.72
C ASP A 115 10.82 27.34 16.84
N LEU A 116 10.57 26.03 16.91
CA LEU A 116 9.71 25.43 17.91
C LEU A 116 10.33 25.57 19.31
N ASP A 117 9.53 26.11 20.25
CA ASP A 117 9.82 26.01 21.67
C ASP A 117 9.64 24.54 22.13
N ARG A 118 10.77 23.90 22.46
CA ARG A 118 10.82 22.51 22.90
C ARG A 118 10.66 22.32 24.41
N THR A 119 10.18 23.34 25.09
CA THR A 119 9.96 23.26 26.56
C THR A 119 8.64 22.57 26.90
N GLY A 120 7.77 22.35 25.92
CA GLY A 120 6.54 21.58 26.03
C GLY A 120 5.38 22.22 25.25
N GLU A 121 4.30 21.46 25.04
CA GLU A 121 3.00 21.91 24.53
C GLU A 121 2.90 22.16 23.01
N ALA A 122 3.77 21.59 22.19
CA ALA A 122 3.65 21.67 20.75
C ALA A 122 2.43 20.83 20.23
N PRO A 123 1.56 21.39 19.38
CA PRO A 123 0.49 20.61 18.77
C PRO A 123 1.06 19.59 17.76
N LEU A 124 0.49 18.40 17.72
CA LEU A 124 0.83 17.35 16.75
C LEU A 124 -0.29 17.23 15.70
N LEU A 125 0.10 17.21 14.44
CA LEU A 125 -0.76 16.82 13.34
C LEU A 125 -0.30 15.47 12.78
N VAL A 126 -1.16 14.45 12.87
CA VAL A 126 -0.99 13.20 12.12
C VAL A 126 -1.61 13.44 10.75
N PHE A 127 -0.79 13.47 9.70
CA PHE A 127 -1.23 13.87 8.38
C PHE A 127 -1.10 12.72 7.36
N PRO A 128 -2.08 11.78 7.31
CA PRO A 128 -2.09 10.72 6.32
C PRO A 128 -2.38 11.29 4.92
N HIS A 129 -1.73 10.73 3.90
CA HIS A 129 -2.05 11.07 2.51
C HIS A 129 -3.41 10.49 2.10
N GLY A 130 -4.02 11.09 1.08
CA GLY A 130 -5.27 10.61 0.49
C GLY A 130 -5.06 9.46 -0.49
N GLY A 131 -6.18 8.77 -0.80
CA GLY A 131 -6.20 7.63 -1.71
C GLY A 131 -5.75 6.33 -1.04
N VAL A 132 -6.25 5.22 -1.57
CA VAL A 132 -5.92 3.89 -1.05
C VAL A 132 -4.47 3.52 -1.40
N HIS A 133 -4.09 3.81 -2.64
CA HIS A 133 -2.76 3.61 -3.19
C HIS A 133 -2.16 4.96 -3.61
N GLY A 134 -1.82 5.75 -2.62
CA GLY A 134 -1.09 7.00 -2.78
C GLY A 134 0.21 6.97 -1.98
N ASP A 135 0.86 8.12 -1.88
CA ASP A 135 2.00 8.36 -0.99
C ASP A 135 2.06 9.85 -0.61
N PHE A 136 2.78 10.13 0.46
CA PHE A 136 2.97 11.49 0.95
C PHE A 136 4.11 12.15 0.18
N THR A 137 3.76 12.97 -0.81
CA THR A 137 4.71 13.59 -1.73
C THR A 137 4.87 15.09 -1.48
N THR A 138 5.87 15.69 -2.10
CA THR A 138 6.08 17.14 -2.10
C THR A 138 4.95 17.94 -2.74
N TYR A 139 3.91 17.29 -3.25
CA TYR A 139 2.62 17.93 -3.58
C TYR A 139 2.03 18.65 -2.35
N TYR A 140 2.24 18.10 -1.15
CA TYR A 140 1.76 18.68 0.12
C TYR A 140 2.67 19.78 0.70
N THR A 141 3.73 20.19 0.02
CA THR A 141 4.70 21.17 0.51
C THR A 141 4.04 22.43 1.09
N HIS A 142 3.07 22.99 0.39
CA HIS A 142 2.41 24.24 0.80
C HIS A 142 1.62 24.07 2.11
N ILE A 143 0.99 22.91 2.32
CA ILE A 143 0.26 22.60 3.57
C ILE A 143 1.26 22.37 4.70
N VAL A 144 2.30 21.58 4.45
CA VAL A 144 3.35 21.30 5.46
C VAL A 144 4.00 22.61 5.91
N ARG A 145 4.41 23.48 4.99
CA ARG A 145 5.00 24.79 5.32
C ARG A 145 4.06 25.67 6.14
N GLU A 146 2.78 25.73 5.77
CA GLU A 146 1.77 26.51 6.51
C GLU A 146 1.60 25.98 7.93
N MET A 147 1.43 24.67 8.11
CA MET A 147 1.26 24.07 9.43
C MET A 147 2.52 24.22 10.30
N VAL A 148 3.71 24.04 9.72
CA VAL A 148 4.99 24.28 10.39
C VAL A 148 5.11 25.73 10.84
N ALA A 149 4.74 26.71 10.01
CA ALA A 149 4.75 28.12 10.35
C ALA A 149 3.79 28.47 11.50
N GLN A 150 2.72 27.69 11.67
CA GLN A 150 1.79 27.79 12.81
C GLN A 150 2.27 27.03 14.05
N GLY A 151 3.44 26.42 14.02
CA GLY A 151 4.05 25.72 15.17
C GLY A 151 3.60 24.26 15.33
N TYR A 152 2.93 23.66 14.33
CA TYR A 152 2.59 22.23 14.37
C TYR A 152 3.81 21.36 14.10
N VAL A 153 3.99 20.35 14.93
CA VAL A 153 4.79 19.18 14.59
C VAL A 153 3.94 18.26 13.73
N ILE A 154 4.49 17.74 12.65
CA ILE A 154 3.74 16.89 11.72
C ILE A 154 4.37 15.51 11.66
N VAL A 155 3.55 14.47 11.69
CA VAL A 155 3.94 13.12 11.31
C VAL A 155 3.04 12.65 10.16
N ALA A 156 3.65 12.26 9.04
CA ALA A 156 2.94 11.84 7.85
C ALA A 156 3.22 10.36 7.54
N PRO A 157 2.28 9.45 7.86
CA PRO A 157 2.45 8.03 7.64
C PRO A 157 2.41 7.67 6.16
N GLU A 158 3.33 6.81 5.75
CA GLU A 158 3.30 6.02 4.54
C GLU A 158 2.74 4.65 4.90
N TYR A 159 1.46 4.63 5.23
CA TYR A 159 0.76 3.46 5.78
C TYR A 159 0.74 2.28 4.79
N ARG A 160 0.31 1.11 5.25
CA ARG A 160 0.12 -0.06 4.38
C ARG A 160 -0.72 0.28 3.16
N GLY A 161 -0.31 -0.20 1.99
CA GLY A 161 -0.94 0.14 0.71
C GLY A 161 -0.30 1.33 -0.01
N SER A 162 0.58 2.10 0.64
CA SER A 162 1.26 3.23 0.01
C SER A 162 2.10 2.81 -1.19
N THR A 163 2.13 3.67 -2.22
CA THR A 163 3.04 3.55 -3.37
C THR A 163 4.46 3.97 -2.97
N GLY A 164 5.44 3.70 -3.83
CA GLY A 164 6.83 4.10 -3.58
C GLY A 164 7.64 3.19 -2.66
N TYR A 165 7.03 2.14 -2.09
CA TYR A 165 7.69 1.21 -1.16
C TYR A 165 7.70 -0.24 -1.65
N GLY A 166 7.36 -0.43 -2.93
CA GLY A 166 7.34 -1.71 -3.62
C GLY A 166 6.06 -2.52 -3.42
N ARG A 167 5.92 -3.57 -4.23
CA ARG A 167 4.72 -4.42 -4.29
C ARG A 167 4.28 -4.93 -2.91
N ARG A 168 5.24 -5.32 -2.06
CA ARG A 168 4.93 -5.90 -0.74
C ARG A 168 4.16 -4.94 0.17
N VAL A 169 4.48 -3.64 0.16
CA VAL A 169 3.75 -2.63 0.94
C VAL A 169 2.43 -2.31 0.27
N TYR A 170 2.45 -2.16 -1.04
CA TYR A 170 1.27 -1.89 -1.87
C TYR A 170 0.14 -2.91 -1.64
N GLU A 171 0.46 -4.21 -1.61
CA GLU A 171 -0.51 -5.31 -1.45
C GLU A 171 -0.98 -5.53 -0.01
N THR A 172 -0.51 -4.75 0.98
CA THR A 172 -0.91 -4.91 2.39
C THR A 172 -2.11 -4.09 2.81
N ILE A 173 -2.70 -3.31 1.91
CA ILE A 173 -3.91 -2.52 2.19
C ILE A 173 -5.08 -3.41 2.60
N ASP A 174 -5.92 -2.96 3.51
CA ASP A 174 -7.14 -3.66 3.94
C ASP A 174 -8.42 -2.82 3.87
N TYR A 175 -8.34 -1.66 3.24
CA TYR A 175 -9.47 -0.81 2.84
C TYR A 175 -10.37 -0.34 3.99
N GLY A 176 -9.83 0.36 4.94
CA GLY A 176 -10.55 0.99 6.05
C GLY A 176 -10.37 0.28 7.39
N GLY A 177 -9.30 -0.49 7.52
CA GLY A 177 -8.97 -1.22 8.73
C GLY A 177 -7.61 -0.84 9.31
N LEU A 178 -6.63 -1.71 9.12
CA LEU A 178 -5.32 -1.59 9.79
C LEU A 178 -4.46 -0.42 9.33
N GLU A 179 -4.75 0.22 8.19
CA GLU A 179 -4.09 1.48 7.81
C GLU A 179 -4.41 2.62 8.78
N THR A 180 -5.58 2.59 9.43
CA THR A 180 -5.90 3.54 10.49
C THR A 180 -5.04 3.28 11.73
N GLU A 181 -4.75 2.02 12.04
CA GLU A 181 -3.85 1.65 13.13
C GLU A 181 -2.39 2.01 12.84
N ASP A 182 -1.98 2.04 11.56
CA ASP A 182 -0.67 2.56 11.18
C ASP A 182 -0.56 4.07 11.49
N ALA A 183 -1.63 4.84 11.25
CA ALA A 183 -1.69 6.26 11.64
C ALA A 183 -1.65 6.43 13.17
N HIS A 184 -2.37 5.58 13.92
CA HIS A 184 -2.29 5.55 15.39
C HIS A 184 -0.89 5.17 15.89
N ALA A 185 -0.18 4.28 15.20
CA ALA A 185 1.20 3.95 15.53
C ALA A 185 2.13 5.17 15.39
N CYS A 186 1.90 6.02 14.38
CA CYS A 186 2.61 7.29 14.24
C CYS A 186 2.35 8.21 15.44
N ARG A 187 1.09 8.38 15.85
CA ARG A 187 0.74 9.17 17.03
C ARG A 187 1.48 8.67 18.28
N ARG A 188 1.42 7.37 18.55
CA ARG A 188 2.12 6.77 19.71
C ARG A 188 3.62 7.05 19.66
N TYR A 189 4.24 6.78 18.51
CA TYR A 189 5.67 7.03 18.33
C TYR A 189 6.04 8.48 18.64
N MET A 190 5.28 9.44 18.16
CA MET A 190 5.55 10.86 18.41
C MET A 190 5.45 11.22 19.89
N LEU A 191 4.42 10.76 20.58
CA LEU A 191 4.23 11.03 22.01
C LEU A 191 5.27 10.33 22.90
N GLU A 192 5.77 9.17 22.50
CA GLU A 192 6.76 8.41 23.24
C GLU A 192 8.19 8.97 23.06
N ASN A 193 8.50 9.57 21.91
CA ASN A 193 9.86 9.99 21.56
C ASN A 193 10.09 11.49 21.60
N TYR A 194 9.06 12.31 21.64
CA TYR A 194 9.15 13.77 21.61
C TYR A 194 8.38 14.38 22.77
N SER A 195 9.07 14.58 23.90
CA SER A 195 8.49 15.06 25.19
C SER A 195 7.91 16.47 25.13
N PHE A 196 8.20 17.24 24.08
CA PHE A 196 7.68 18.58 23.87
C PHE A 196 6.29 18.60 23.15
N ILE A 197 5.75 17.44 22.79
CA ILE A 197 4.43 17.34 22.16
C ILE A 197 3.36 17.24 23.25
N ASP A 198 2.33 18.07 23.12
CA ASP A 198 1.14 18.03 23.97
C ASP A 198 0.20 16.89 23.54
N ALA A 199 0.00 15.93 24.43
CA ALA A 199 -0.86 14.77 24.16
C ALA A 199 -2.35 15.14 24.02
N ASP A 200 -2.77 16.28 24.55
CA ASP A 200 -4.14 16.79 24.48
C ASP A 200 -4.39 17.66 23.22
N ARG A 201 -3.33 17.98 22.48
CA ARG A 201 -3.37 18.80 21.27
C ARG A 201 -2.93 18.01 20.03
N VAL A 202 -3.55 16.84 19.82
CA VAL A 202 -3.28 15.97 18.67
C VAL A 202 -4.47 15.99 17.74
N GLY A 203 -4.23 16.37 16.48
CA GLY A 203 -5.20 16.36 15.38
C GLY A 203 -4.83 15.37 14.26
N MET A 204 -5.81 15.07 13.41
CA MET A 204 -5.62 14.27 12.19
C MET A 204 -6.37 14.96 11.05
#